data_a9836cd56b92ce60591f7bccb75b5a55
#
_entry.id   a9836cd56b92ce60591f7bccb75b5a55
#
_cell.length_a   1.000
_cell.length_b   1.000
_cell.length_c   1.000
_cell.angle_alpha   90.00
_cell.angle_beta   90.00
_cell.angle_gamma   90.00
#
_symmetry.space_group_name_H-M   'P 1'
#
loop_
_entity.id
_entity.type
_entity.pdbx_description
1 polymer ?
#
loop_
_entity_poly.entity_id
_entity_poly.type
_entity_poly.pdbx_seq_one_letter_code
_entity_poly.pdbx_strand_id
1 'polypeptide(L)'
;MFRWLVLMMVRRVFVVLLMICLGCSAQAPPSAPKPSSAQSSALSGDVVQQVERQVRAHYSLPPDVELVLGPLGPSEFPNYDAMTITFRSPEKKQSFDFLLSRDHKTLVRITKMDLGKDPYAEIMKKIDVSGRPTRGNKDAKVVVVNYDDFECPFCSRMHATLFPGILKEYGDRVLFIYKDYPLEEIHPWAVHAAVDADCLNAQAADAYWDYVDYLHSNQHEVSAAKGREGQNEELDKLAMLQGQKHNLDEPKLQACLKTQDPKTVRASMSEGDALGVNATPTLFVNGQKLDGAVPAEEVRAAIDRALKDAGVAPPDHKPASAGVKVPMAAPSK
;
A
#
# COMPACT_ATOMS: atom_id res chain seq x y z
N MET A 1 -22.31 58.12 -19.81
CA MET A 1 -22.02 58.87 -21.04
C MET A 1 -20.51 58.98 -21.20
N PHE A 2 -19.85 58.04 -21.79
CA PHE A 2 -18.44 58.09 -22.26
C PHE A 2 -17.94 56.64 -22.47
N ARG A 3 -18.57 55.90 -23.38
CA ARG A 3 -18.11 54.55 -23.76
C ARG A 3 -18.59 54.16 -25.16
N TRP A 4 -18.40 55.07 -26.16
CA TRP A 4 -18.81 54.76 -27.53
C TRP A 4 -18.00 55.56 -28.57
N LEU A 5 -16.66 55.60 -28.47
CA LEU A 5 -15.87 56.40 -29.45
C LEU A 5 -14.45 55.84 -29.75
N VAL A 6 -14.22 54.52 -29.62
CA VAL A 6 -12.93 53.91 -30.01
C VAL A 6 -13.07 52.72 -30.97
N LEU A 7 -14.20 52.51 -31.61
CA LEU A 7 -14.38 51.34 -32.49
C LEU A 7 -14.61 51.72 -33.97
N MET A 8 -14.11 52.82 -34.49
CA MET A 8 -14.29 53.22 -35.90
C MET A 8 -13.06 53.84 -36.59
N MET A 9 -11.83 53.43 -36.27
CA MET A 9 -10.66 53.97 -36.97
C MET A 9 -9.56 52.96 -37.29
N VAL A 10 -9.86 51.68 -37.60
CA VAL A 10 -8.89 50.74 -38.17
C VAL A 10 -9.55 49.93 -39.28
N ARG A 11 -10.07 50.62 -40.28
CA ARG A 11 -10.61 49.94 -41.46
C ARG A 11 -10.50 50.83 -42.69
N ARG A 12 -9.27 51.18 -43.12
CA ARG A 12 -8.95 51.73 -44.44
C ARG A 12 -7.46 52.05 -44.51
N VAL A 13 -6.55 51.09 -44.67
CA VAL A 13 -5.26 51.17 -45.40
C VAL A 13 -4.79 49.74 -45.64
N PHE A 14 -5.30 49.12 -46.68
CA PHE A 14 -4.69 47.93 -47.30
C PHE A 14 -5.28 47.74 -48.70
N VAL A 15 -4.99 48.65 -49.57
CA VAL A 15 -5.00 48.40 -51.04
C VAL A 15 -3.91 49.25 -51.62
N VAL A 16 -3.09 48.63 -52.46
CA VAL A 16 -1.98 49.17 -53.31
C VAL A 16 -0.59 48.89 -52.72
N LEU A 17 -0.07 47.71 -53.00
CA LEU A 17 1.23 47.54 -53.60
C LEU A 17 1.32 46.10 -54.17
N LEU A 18 0.86 45.96 -55.40
CA LEU A 18 1.08 44.80 -56.24
C LEU A 18 2.20 45.16 -57.21
N MET A 19 3.08 44.19 -57.49
CA MET A 19 4.05 44.10 -58.59
C MET A 19 5.49 44.47 -58.26
N ILE A 20 6.23 43.45 -58.54
CA ILE A 20 7.60 43.33 -58.99
C ILE A 20 8.53 42.66 -57.99
N CYS A 21 8.77 41.37 -58.20
CA CYS A 21 10.09 40.74 -58.25
C CYS A 21 9.99 39.34 -58.81
N LEU A 22 10.53 39.18 -59.98
CA LEU A 22 10.81 37.89 -60.64
C LEU A 22 11.93 37.16 -59.90
N GLY A 23 11.76 35.84 -59.79
CA GLY A 23 12.86 34.88 -59.86
C GLY A 23 13.68 34.67 -58.61
N CYS A 24 13.17 33.79 -57.70
CA CYS A 24 14.05 32.93 -56.90
C CYS A 24 13.43 31.55 -56.83
N SER A 25 14.07 30.61 -57.51
CA SER A 25 13.77 29.17 -57.35
C SER A 25 14.12 28.73 -55.96
N ALA A 26 13.13 28.69 -55.08
CA ALA A 26 13.28 28.10 -53.75
C ALA A 26 13.28 26.56 -53.92
N GLN A 27 14.45 25.96 -53.79
CA GLN A 27 14.58 24.54 -53.55
C GLN A 27 13.86 24.20 -52.25
N ALA A 28 12.86 23.33 -52.31
CA ALA A 28 12.20 22.79 -51.15
C ALA A 28 13.22 22.08 -50.24
N PRO A 29 13.16 22.26 -48.91
CA PRO A 29 14.01 21.50 -48.01
C PRO A 29 13.69 19.99 -48.16
N PRO A 30 14.71 19.12 -48.01
CA PRO A 30 14.49 17.68 -48.11
C PRO A 30 13.42 17.28 -47.08
N SER A 31 12.37 16.63 -47.57
CA SER A 31 11.32 16.07 -46.75
C SER A 31 11.94 15.16 -45.68
N ALA A 32 11.67 15.47 -44.41
CA ALA A 32 12.01 14.59 -43.32
C ALA A 32 11.46 13.17 -43.61
N PRO A 33 12.21 12.12 -43.32
CA PRO A 33 11.75 10.78 -43.57
C PRO A 33 10.43 10.59 -42.78
N LYS A 34 9.35 10.26 -43.52
CA LYS A 34 8.11 9.80 -42.89
C LYS A 34 8.45 8.66 -41.94
N PRO A 35 7.92 8.66 -40.69
CA PRO A 35 8.07 7.50 -39.83
C PRO A 35 7.49 6.30 -40.62
N SER A 36 8.35 5.33 -40.90
CA SER A 36 7.96 4.05 -41.46
C SER A 36 6.82 3.51 -40.60
N SER A 37 5.67 3.26 -41.19
CA SER A 37 4.60 2.53 -40.56
C SER A 37 5.19 1.22 -40.05
N ALA A 38 5.42 1.12 -38.73
CA ALA A 38 5.85 -0.11 -38.09
C ALA A 38 4.74 -1.13 -38.35
N GLN A 39 4.95 -2.00 -39.33
CA GLN A 39 4.15 -3.20 -39.49
C GLN A 39 4.33 -4.00 -38.21
N SER A 40 3.26 -4.15 -37.42
CA SER A 40 3.19 -5.12 -36.35
C SER A 40 3.43 -6.50 -36.95
N SER A 41 4.68 -6.99 -36.89
CA SER A 41 5.00 -8.33 -37.34
C SER A 41 4.39 -9.33 -36.39
N ALA A 42 3.41 -10.11 -36.86
CA ALA A 42 2.88 -11.22 -36.11
C ALA A 42 4.02 -12.24 -35.85
N LEU A 43 4.19 -12.67 -34.61
CA LEU A 43 5.13 -13.73 -34.26
C LEU A 43 4.78 -15.03 -35.01
N SER A 44 5.79 -15.80 -35.42
CA SER A 44 5.54 -17.13 -35.93
C SER A 44 4.99 -18.04 -34.85
N GLY A 45 4.18 -19.03 -35.25
CA GLY A 45 3.58 -19.98 -34.30
C GLY A 45 4.61 -20.65 -33.40
N ASP A 46 5.77 -21.00 -33.94
CA ASP A 46 6.86 -21.64 -33.19
C ASP A 46 7.42 -20.74 -32.09
N VAL A 47 7.61 -19.44 -32.37
CA VAL A 47 8.09 -18.48 -31.40
C VAL A 47 7.05 -18.25 -30.29
N VAL A 48 5.77 -18.18 -30.67
CA VAL A 48 4.66 -18.07 -29.69
C VAL A 48 4.69 -19.26 -28.74
N GLN A 49 4.74 -20.49 -29.24
CA GLN A 49 4.80 -21.70 -28.39
C GLN A 49 6.06 -21.73 -27.51
N GLN A 50 7.20 -21.28 -28.01
CA GLN A 50 8.42 -21.22 -27.24
C GLN A 50 8.33 -20.19 -26.10
N VAL A 51 7.79 -19.01 -26.37
CA VAL A 51 7.56 -17.96 -25.36
C VAL A 51 6.57 -18.49 -24.29
N GLU A 52 5.44 -19.05 -24.70
CA GLU A 52 4.45 -19.61 -23.78
C GLU A 52 5.06 -20.67 -22.86
N ARG A 53 5.82 -21.63 -23.45
CA ARG A 53 6.47 -22.69 -22.67
C ARG A 53 7.44 -22.14 -21.63
N GLN A 54 8.28 -21.17 -22.01
CA GLN A 54 9.25 -20.55 -21.11
C GLN A 54 8.56 -19.76 -20.00
N VAL A 55 7.55 -18.97 -20.33
CA VAL A 55 6.79 -18.18 -19.37
C VAL A 55 6.05 -19.08 -18.39
N ARG A 56 5.35 -20.12 -18.87
CA ARG A 56 4.68 -21.08 -17.99
C ARG A 56 5.63 -21.78 -17.04
N ALA A 57 6.78 -22.22 -17.53
CA ALA A 57 7.78 -22.88 -16.69
C ALA A 57 8.40 -21.93 -15.66
N HIS A 58 8.75 -20.71 -16.06
CA HIS A 58 9.40 -19.74 -15.19
C HIS A 58 8.49 -19.26 -14.05
N TYR A 59 7.20 -19.07 -14.33
CA TYR A 59 6.23 -18.58 -13.34
C TYR A 59 5.40 -19.70 -12.70
N SER A 60 5.69 -20.98 -13.01
CA SER A 60 4.93 -22.13 -12.51
C SER A 60 3.42 -21.99 -12.70
N LEU A 61 3.00 -21.48 -13.88
CA LEU A 61 1.61 -21.16 -14.13
C LEU A 61 0.74 -22.41 -14.23
N PRO A 62 -0.40 -22.47 -13.50
CA PRO A 62 -1.35 -23.56 -13.64
C PRO A 62 -1.96 -23.62 -15.05
N PRO A 63 -2.50 -24.79 -15.47
CA PRO A 63 -3.03 -24.98 -16.82
C PRO A 63 -4.19 -24.07 -17.19
N ASP A 64 -5.00 -23.65 -16.22
CA ASP A 64 -6.17 -22.78 -16.38
C ASP A 64 -5.82 -21.30 -16.58
N VAL A 65 -4.58 -20.91 -16.40
CA VAL A 65 -4.13 -19.54 -16.73
C VAL A 65 -3.88 -19.41 -18.23
N GLU A 66 -4.64 -18.58 -18.88
CA GLU A 66 -4.47 -18.21 -20.28
C GLU A 66 -3.33 -17.18 -20.41
N LEU A 67 -2.40 -17.41 -21.37
CA LEU A 67 -1.38 -16.45 -21.75
C LEU A 67 -1.79 -15.76 -23.05
N VAL A 68 -1.93 -14.44 -23.00
CA VAL A 68 -2.22 -13.62 -24.18
C VAL A 68 -0.99 -12.78 -24.50
N LEU A 69 -0.34 -13.09 -25.63
CA LEU A 69 0.80 -12.33 -26.14
C LEU A 69 0.28 -11.14 -26.95
N GLY A 70 0.68 -9.95 -26.57
CA GLY A 70 0.41 -8.74 -27.33
C GLY A 70 1.28 -8.62 -28.59
N PRO A 71 0.99 -7.64 -29.45
CA PRO A 71 1.78 -7.40 -30.66
C PRO A 71 3.19 -6.92 -30.29
N LEU A 72 4.16 -7.22 -31.17
CA LEU A 72 5.50 -6.63 -31.09
C LEU A 72 5.44 -5.14 -31.46
N GLY A 73 6.14 -4.34 -30.69
CA GLY A 73 6.28 -2.91 -30.90
C GLY A 73 7.74 -2.46 -30.79
N PRO A 74 8.03 -1.21 -31.16
CA PRO A 74 9.38 -0.66 -31.04
C PRO A 74 9.81 -0.61 -29.58
N SER A 75 11.09 -0.91 -29.32
CA SER A 75 11.72 -0.83 -28.01
C SER A 75 12.79 0.26 -27.98
N GLU A 76 12.97 0.90 -26.84
CA GLU A 76 14.09 1.79 -26.56
C GLU A 76 15.43 1.02 -26.38
N PHE A 77 15.36 -0.31 -26.26
CA PHE A 77 16.53 -1.18 -26.12
C PHE A 77 16.97 -1.71 -27.50
N PRO A 78 18.22 -1.46 -27.93
CA PRO A 78 18.72 -1.97 -29.20
C PRO A 78 18.60 -3.49 -29.29
N ASN A 79 18.24 -4.01 -30.45
CA ASN A 79 18.07 -5.45 -30.76
C ASN A 79 16.92 -6.15 -30.02
N TYR A 80 16.01 -5.42 -29.40
CA TYR A 80 14.81 -5.95 -28.78
C TYR A 80 13.57 -5.26 -29.35
N ASP A 81 12.49 -6.01 -29.40
CA ASP A 81 11.16 -5.50 -29.65
C ASP A 81 10.31 -5.65 -28.36
N ALA A 82 9.49 -4.65 -28.06
CA ALA A 82 8.65 -4.64 -26.86
C ALA A 82 7.36 -5.41 -27.10
N MET A 83 6.90 -6.14 -26.10
CA MET A 83 5.60 -6.80 -26.09
C MET A 83 5.01 -6.86 -24.68
N THR A 84 3.69 -6.93 -24.59
CA THR A 84 3.00 -7.18 -23.31
C THR A 84 2.50 -8.62 -23.30
N ILE A 85 2.75 -9.34 -22.22
CA ILE A 85 2.16 -10.66 -21.99
C ILE A 85 1.14 -10.54 -20.85
N THR A 86 -0.10 -10.91 -21.12
CA THR A 86 -1.20 -10.88 -20.17
C THR A 86 -1.49 -12.30 -19.66
N PHE A 87 -1.45 -12.45 -18.34
CA PHE A 87 -1.87 -13.67 -17.64
C PHE A 87 -3.33 -13.49 -17.24
N ARG A 88 -4.19 -14.36 -17.66
CA ARG A 88 -5.62 -14.30 -17.42
C ARG A 88 -6.09 -15.58 -16.73
N SER A 89 -6.65 -15.44 -15.53
CA SER A 89 -7.42 -16.47 -14.84
C SER A 89 -8.87 -16.02 -14.67
N PRO A 90 -9.80 -16.87 -14.23
CA PRO A 90 -11.19 -16.48 -13.97
C PRO A 90 -11.33 -15.32 -13.01
N GLU A 91 -10.42 -15.21 -12.03
CA GLU A 91 -10.48 -14.23 -10.95
C GLU A 91 -9.57 -13.02 -11.17
N LYS A 92 -8.52 -13.16 -12.01
CA LYS A 92 -7.48 -12.14 -12.11
C LYS A 92 -6.91 -12.00 -13.52
N LYS A 93 -6.69 -10.74 -13.92
CA LYS A 93 -5.97 -10.38 -15.14
C LYS A 93 -4.77 -9.53 -14.77
N GLN A 94 -3.55 -9.95 -15.17
CA GLN A 94 -2.31 -9.21 -14.97
C GLN A 94 -1.53 -9.13 -16.25
N SER A 95 -1.02 -7.93 -16.57
CA SER A 95 -0.21 -7.70 -17.77
C SER A 95 1.20 -7.29 -17.35
N PHE A 96 2.19 -7.81 -18.06
CA PHE A 96 3.60 -7.54 -17.81
C PHE A 96 4.30 -7.18 -19.10
N ASP A 97 5.25 -6.26 -19.01
CA ASP A 97 6.04 -5.83 -20.15
C ASP A 97 7.27 -6.73 -20.31
N PHE A 98 7.48 -7.15 -21.54
CA PHE A 98 8.61 -7.99 -21.95
C PHE A 98 9.32 -7.37 -23.14
N LEU A 99 10.57 -7.75 -23.30
CA LEU A 99 11.39 -7.50 -24.49
C LEU A 99 11.76 -8.83 -25.11
N LEU A 100 11.47 -9.00 -26.37
CA LEU A 100 11.90 -10.15 -27.16
C LEU A 100 13.08 -9.72 -28.05
N SER A 101 14.21 -10.45 -27.95
CA SER A 101 15.33 -10.20 -28.84
C SER A 101 14.92 -10.46 -30.29
N ARG A 102 15.45 -9.69 -31.26
CA ARG A 102 15.11 -9.84 -32.67
C ARG A 102 15.53 -11.18 -33.29
N ASP A 103 16.47 -11.88 -32.66
CA ASP A 103 16.84 -13.25 -33.03
C ASP A 103 15.93 -14.30 -32.36
N HIS A 104 14.92 -13.86 -31.57
CA HIS A 104 13.94 -14.66 -30.87
C HIS A 104 14.50 -15.67 -29.84
N LYS A 105 15.75 -15.46 -29.37
CA LYS A 105 16.39 -16.37 -28.43
C LYS A 105 16.30 -15.94 -26.97
N THR A 106 16.00 -14.68 -26.72
CA THR A 106 16.01 -14.10 -25.37
C THR A 106 14.71 -13.35 -25.10
N LEU A 107 14.05 -13.70 -24.01
CA LEU A 107 12.89 -12.98 -23.47
C LEU A 107 13.29 -12.34 -22.14
N VAL A 108 13.12 -11.03 -22.01
CA VAL A 108 13.45 -10.26 -20.81
C VAL A 108 12.16 -9.65 -20.26
N ARG A 109 11.87 -9.83 -18.99
CA ARG A 109 10.82 -9.08 -18.30
C ARG A 109 11.39 -7.74 -17.83
N ILE A 110 10.69 -6.65 -18.11
CA ILE A 110 11.07 -5.32 -17.64
C ILE A 110 10.06 -4.77 -16.65
N THR A 111 10.56 -3.98 -15.71
CA THR A 111 9.74 -3.18 -14.80
C THR A 111 10.28 -1.76 -14.84
N LYS A 112 9.42 -0.81 -15.22
CA LYS A 112 9.78 0.61 -15.20
C LYS A 112 9.39 1.19 -13.84
N MET A 113 10.34 1.82 -13.16
CA MET A 113 10.14 2.55 -11.93
C MET A 113 10.31 4.04 -12.21
N ASP A 114 9.34 4.83 -11.80
CA ASP A 114 9.41 6.28 -11.89
C ASP A 114 10.21 6.81 -10.69
N LEU A 115 11.48 7.14 -10.93
CA LEU A 115 12.35 7.66 -9.88
C LEU A 115 11.99 9.08 -9.42
N GLY A 116 11.09 9.76 -10.14
CA GLY A 116 10.53 11.05 -9.73
C GLY A 116 9.41 10.96 -8.69
N LYS A 117 8.94 9.74 -8.40
CA LYS A 117 7.90 9.49 -7.39
C LYS A 117 8.46 8.78 -6.18
N ASP A 118 8.02 9.20 -5.02
CA ASP A 118 8.25 8.47 -3.78
C ASP A 118 7.27 7.28 -3.69
N PRO A 119 7.75 6.03 -3.80
CA PRO A 119 6.89 4.86 -3.76
C PRO A 119 6.18 4.69 -2.41
N TYR A 120 6.79 5.14 -1.33
CA TYR A 120 6.21 5.05 0.01
C TYR A 120 5.09 6.07 0.21
N ALA A 121 5.25 7.29 -0.30
CA ALA A 121 4.17 8.28 -0.30
C ALA A 121 2.96 7.79 -1.11
N GLU A 122 3.17 7.10 -2.24
CA GLU A 122 2.09 6.51 -3.03
C GLU A 122 1.37 5.36 -2.29
N ILE A 123 2.06 4.61 -1.43
CA ILE A 123 1.45 3.60 -0.55
C ILE A 123 0.60 4.30 0.52
N MET A 124 1.14 5.30 1.21
CA MET A 124 0.42 6.03 2.26
C MET A 124 -0.88 6.67 1.77
N LYS A 125 -0.91 7.17 0.54
CA LYS A 125 -2.14 7.73 -0.07
C LYS A 125 -3.27 6.72 -0.22
N LYS A 126 -2.97 5.43 -0.20
CA LYS A 126 -3.96 4.36 -0.34
C LYS A 126 -4.50 3.88 1.00
N ILE A 127 -3.91 4.31 2.11
CA ILE A 127 -4.32 3.94 3.46
C ILE A 127 -5.29 4.99 3.98
N ASP A 128 -6.54 4.61 4.17
CA ASP A 128 -7.53 5.47 4.82
C ASP A 128 -7.33 5.43 6.35
N VAL A 129 -6.86 6.53 6.89
CA VAL A 129 -6.61 6.70 8.33
C VAL A 129 -7.72 7.48 9.04
N SER A 130 -8.76 7.90 8.31
CA SER A 130 -9.85 8.71 8.85
C SER A 130 -10.64 7.94 9.92
N GLY A 131 -10.89 8.61 11.06
CA GLY A 131 -11.65 8.03 12.17
C GLY A 131 -10.98 6.86 12.90
N ARG A 132 -9.74 6.51 12.53
CA ARG A 132 -9.02 5.40 13.17
C ARG A 132 -8.40 5.82 14.51
N PRO A 133 -8.31 4.89 15.48
CA PRO A 133 -7.68 5.18 16.77
C PRO A 133 -6.18 5.47 16.59
N THR A 134 -5.73 6.50 17.34
CA THR A 134 -4.35 6.99 17.23
C THR A 134 -3.70 7.15 18.59
N ARG A 135 -2.38 6.89 18.66
CA ARG A 135 -1.50 7.24 19.79
C ARG A 135 -0.29 8.03 19.31
N GLY A 136 0.14 9.01 20.08
CA GLY A 136 1.27 9.88 19.74
C GLY A 136 0.81 11.25 19.27
N ASN A 137 1.69 11.96 18.59
CA ASN A 137 1.42 13.32 18.13
C ASN A 137 0.70 13.31 16.78
N LYS A 138 -0.48 13.91 16.71
CA LYS A 138 -1.27 14.01 15.46
C LYS A 138 -0.60 14.85 14.37
N ASP A 139 0.33 15.74 14.76
CA ASP A 139 1.09 16.59 13.84
C ASP A 139 2.47 16.00 13.48
N ALA A 140 2.75 14.77 13.91
CA ALA A 140 4.01 14.10 13.64
C ALA A 140 4.23 13.91 12.13
N LYS A 141 5.50 14.06 11.71
CA LYS A 141 5.92 13.84 10.33
C LYS A 141 6.03 12.36 9.95
N VAL A 142 6.14 11.49 10.96
CA VAL A 142 6.22 10.05 10.76
C VAL A 142 4.97 9.39 11.31
N VAL A 143 4.31 8.66 10.43
CA VAL A 143 3.09 7.89 10.72
C VAL A 143 3.42 6.40 10.63
N VAL A 144 3.06 5.67 11.67
CA VAL A 144 3.17 4.21 11.74
C VAL A 144 1.74 3.64 11.75
N VAL A 145 1.34 3.02 10.65
CA VAL A 145 0.06 2.31 10.58
C VAL A 145 0.29 0.84 10.90
N ASN A 146 -0.40 0.30 11.88
CA ASN A 146 -0.34 -1.10 12.29
C ASN A 146 -1.64 -1.82 11.92
N TYR A 147 -1.56 -2.79 11.00
CA TYR A 147 -2.63 -3.76 10.76
C TYR A 147 -2.53 -4.86 11.80
N ASP A 148 -3.52 -4.95 12.62
CA ASP A 148 -3.51 -5.69 13.88
C ASP A 148 -4.65 -6.71 13.99
N ASP A 149 -4.43 -7.73 14.80
CA ASP A 149 -5.38 -8.77 15.16
C ASP A 149 -5.30 -9.01 16.67
N PHE A 150 -6.37 -8.72 17.40
CA PHE A 150 -6.38 -8.78 18.86
C PHE A 150 -6.21 -10.20 19.44
N GLU A 151 -6.44 -11.24 18.65
CA GLU A 151 -6.21 -12.62 19.05
C GLU A 151 -4.80 -13.12 18.69
N CYS A 152 -4.11 -12.44 17.78
CA CYS A 152 -2.80 -12.86 17.29
C CYS A 152 -1.70 -12.68 18.37
N PRO A 153 -0.96 -13.74 18.78
CA PRO A 153 0.10 -13.63 19.77
C PRO A 153 1.31 -12.82 19.27
N PHE A 154 1.50 -12.73 17.97
CA PHE A 154 2.54 -11.88 17.37
C PHE A 154 2.17 -10.41 17.46
N CYS A 155 0.88 -10.07 17.34
CA CYS A 155 0.37 -8.72 17.55
C CYS A 155 0.52 -8.28 19.01
N SER A 156 0.21 -9.15 19.99
CA SER A 156 0.47 -8.88 21.41
C SER A 156 1.95 -8.51 21.65
N ARG A 157 2.90 -9.27 21.08
CA ARG A 157 4.33 -8.96 21.21
C ARG A 157 4.71 -7.64 20.54
N MET A 158 4.15 -7.36 19.36
CA MET A 158 4.39 -6.09 18.68
C MET A 158 3.81 -4.93 19.47
N HIS A 159 2.60 -5.06 19.99
CA HIS A 159 1.96 -4.06 20.84
C HIS A 159 2.83 -3.72 22.07
N ALA A 160 3.33 -4.74 22.78
CA ALA A 160 4.27 -4.57 23.89
C ALA A 160 5.61 -3.90 23.48
N THR A 161 6.03 -4.08 22.23
CA THR A 161 7.21 -3.42 21.67
C THR A 161 6.93 -1.94 21.37
N LEU A 162 5.78 -1.66 20.75
CA LEU A 162 5.39 -0.30 20.38
C LEU A 162 5.03 0.54 21.62
N PHE A 163 4.35 -0.06 22.63
CA PHE A 163 3.81 0.65 23.78
C PHE A 163 4.23 0.00 25.11
N PRO A 164 4.79 0.75 26.06
CA PRO A 164 5.18 2.15 25.96
C PRO A 164 6.54 2.39 25.30
N GLY A 165 7.27 1.34 24.92
CA GLY A 165 8.67 1.38 24.48
C GLY A 165 8.95 2.41 23.39
N ILE A 166 8.64 2.08 22.15
CA ILE A 166 8.95 2.94 20.99
C ILE A 166 8.21 4.27 21.07
N LEU A 167 6.91 4.28 21.45
CA LEU A 167 6.17 5.53 21.60
C LEU A 167 6.88 6.50 22.60
N LYS A 168 7.33 5.99 23.74
CA LYS A 168 8.03 6.82 24.74
C LYS A 168 9.37 7.34 24.23
N GLU A 169 10.09 6.52 23.46
CA GLU A 169 11.41 6.85 22.91
C GLU A 169 11.33 7.94 21.84
N TYR A 170 10.35 7.86 20.95
CA TYR A 170 10.18 8.84 19.87
C TYR A 170 9.32 10.05 20.26
N GLY A 171 8.50 9.93 21.29
CA GLY A 171 7.70 11.02 21.85
C GLY A 171 6.76 11.65 20.81
N ASP A 172 6.93 12.95 20.59
CA ASP A 172 6.10 13.76 19.68
C ASP A 172 6.48 13.63 18.20
N ARG A 173 7.48 12.82 17.85
CA ARG A 173 7.97 12.64 16.47
C ARG A 173 7.16 11.64 15.66
N VAL A 174 6.33 10.82 16.32
CA VAL A 174 5.57 9.73 15.67
C VAL A 174 4.09 9.77 16.03
N LEU A 175 3.28 9.33 15.07
CA LEU A 175 1.88 9.00 15.24
C LEU A 175 1.68 7.52 14.90
N PHE A 176 1.11 6.77 15.84
CA PHE A 176 0.66 5.40 15.60
C PHE A 176 -0.83 5.39 15.29
N ILE A 177 -1.22 4.62 14.27
CA ILE A 177 -2.60 4.42 13.82
C ILE A 177 -2.85 2.92 13.77
N TYR A 178 -3.95 2.46 14.40
CA TYR A 178 -4.34 1.06 14.36
C TYR A 178 -5.42 0.82 13.29
N LYS A 179 -5.25 -0.28 12.57
CA LYS A 179 -6.15 -0.79 11.54
C LYS A 179 -6.44 -2.25 11.84
N ASP A 180 -7.70 -2.66 11.69
CA ASP A 180 -8.11 -4.04 11.94
C ASP A 180 -7.76 -4.94 10.77
N TYR A 181 -7.16 -6.08 11.06
CA TYR A 181 -6.92 -7.15 10.10
C TYR A 181 -7.03 -8.53 10.78
N PRO A 182 -8.23 -8.88 11.31
CA PRO A 182 -8.45 -10.15 11.99
C PRO A 182 -8.32 -11.33 11.01
N LEU A 183 -7.53 -12.34 11.39
CA LEU A 183 -7.33 -13.59 10.65
C LEU A 183 -8.42 -14.60 11.05
N GLU A 184 -9.67 -14.32 10.71
CA GLU A 184 -10.87 -15.01 11.22
C GLU A 184 -10.91 -16.53 10.99
N GLU A 185 -10.12 -17.05 10.03
CA GLU A 185 -10.03 -18.49 9.76
C GLU A 185 -9.31 -19.24 10.89
N ILE A 186 -8.38 -18.57 11.58
CA ILE A 186 -7.56 -19.15 12.65
C ILE A 186 -7.75 -18.47 14.01
N HIS A 187 -8.37 -17.29 14.04
CA HIS A 187 -8.61 -16.46 15.21
C HIS A 187 -10.11 -16.22 15.39
N PRO A 188 -10.81 -17.13 16.08
CA PRO A 188 -12.29 -17.17 16.10
C PRO A 188 -12.96 -15.96 16.75
N TRP A 189 -12.34 -15.25 17.69
CA TRP A 189 -12.93 -14.09 18.35
C TRP A 189 -12.38 -12.74 17.85
N ALA A 190 -11.39 -12.73 16.96
CA ALA A 190 -10.70 -11.52 16.54
C ALA A 190 -11.63 -10.48 15.88
N VAL A 191 -12.59 -10.92 15.03
CA VAL A 191 -13.56 -10.00 14.39
C VAL A 191 -14.47 -9.36 15.42
N HIS A 192 -14.97 -10.14 16.40
CA HIS A 192 -15.84 -9.63 17.45
C HIS A 192 -15.12 -8.57 18.30
N ALA A 193 -13.88 -8.88 18.72
CA ALA A 193 -13.05 -7.94 19.47
C ALA A 193 -12.78 -6.63 18.72
N ALA A 194 -12.56 -6.71 17.40
CA ALA A 194 -12.34 -5.53 16.57
C ALA A 194 -13.60 -4.64 16.47
N VAL A 195 -14.80 -5.26 16.36
CA VAL A 195 -16.07 -4.52 16.37
C VAL A 195 -16.31 -3.87 17.73
N ASP A 196 -16.05 -4.57 18.84
CA ASP A 196 -16.18 -4.00 20.19
C ASP A 196 -15.26 -2.80 20.38
N ALA A 197 -14.01 -2.93 19.92
CA ALA A 197 -13.04 -1.84 19.94
C ALA A 197 -13.53 -0.63 19.13
N ASP A 198 -14.09 -0.85 17.93
CA ASP A 198 -14.68 0.23 17.13
C ASP A 198 -15.88 0.89 17.82
N CYS A 199 -16.72 0.12 18.55
CA CYS A 199 -17.83 0.66 19.36
C CYS A 199 -17.34 1.60 20.47
N LEU A 200 -16.21 1.27 21.10
CA LEU A 200 -15.56 2.12 22.10
C LEU A 200 -14.95 3.36 21.46
N ASN A 201 -14.20 3.18 20.35
CA ASN A 201 -13.57 4.29 19.62
C ASN A 201 -14.59 5.33 19.14
N ALA A 202 -15.79 4.90 18.77
CA ALA A 202 -16.87 5.78 18.34
C ALA A 202 -17.34 6.77 19.42
N GLN A 203 -17.00 6.51 20.68
CA GLN A 203 -17.36 7.38 21.81
C GLN A 203 -16.13 8.01 22.48
N ALA A 204 -15.06 7.25 22.71
CA ALA A 204 -13.82 7.75 23.31
C ALA A 204 -12.61 6.93 22.90
N ALA A 205 -11.58 7.59 22.38
CA ALA A 205 -10.33 6.95 22.00
C ALA A 205 -9.60 6.31 23.21
N ASP A 206 -9.68 6.90 24.40
CA ASP A 206 -9.05 6.35 25.60
C ASP A 206 -9.71 5.03 26.03
N ALA A 207 -11.02 4.89 25.87
CA ALA A 207 -11.71 3.63 26.13
C ALA A 207 -11.28 2.53 25.15
N TYR A 208 -11.13 2.89 23.87
CA TYR A 208 -10.55 1.99 22.86
C TYR A 208 -9.17 1.50 23.29
N TRP A 209 -8.27 2.43 23.67
CA TRP A 209 -6.89 2.05 23.97
C TRP A 209 -6.76 1.23 25.24
N ASP A 210 -7.56 1.51 26.28
CA ASP A 210 -7.57 0.70 27.49
C ASP A 210 -8.07 -0.73 27.21
N TYR A 211 -9.05 -0.88 26.31
CA TYR A 211 -9.54 -2.19 25.87
C TYR A 211 -8.48 -2.95 25.08
N VAL A 212 -7.82 -2.29 24.12
CA VAL A 212 -6.76 -2.88 23.29
C VAL A 212 -5.54 -3.29 24.12
N ASP A 213 -5.08 -2.41 25.02
CA ASP A 213 -3.95 -2.70 25.91
C ASP A 213 -4.26 -3.92 26.81
N TYR A 214 -5.50 -4.01 27.30
CA TYR A 214 -5.95 -5.16 28.08
C TYR A 214 -5.96 -6.43 27.25
N LEU A 215 -6.57 -6.43 26.08
CA LEU A 215 -6.66 -7.61 25.23
C LEU A 215 -5.28 -8.14 24.85
N HIS A 216 -4.39 -7.28 24.36
CA HIS A 216 -3.03 -7.71 24.01
C HIS A 216 -2.23 -8.26 25.20
N SER A 217 -2.52 -7.80 26.39
CA SER A 217 -1.85 -8.29 27.60
C SER A 217 -2.47 -9.59 28.14
N ASN A 218 -3.74 -9.87 27.84
CA ASN A 218 -4.54 -10.90 28.49
C ASN A 218 -5.31 -11.81 27.50
N GLN A 219 -4.82 -12.00 26.25
CA GLN A 219 -5.47 -12.85 25.23
C GLN A 219 -5.93 -14.21 25.76
N HIS A 220 -5.17 -14.79 26.72
CA HIS A 220 -5.45 -16.09 27.31
C HIS A 220 -6.75 -16.11 28.12
N GLU A 221 -7.19 -14.99 28.72
CA GLU A 221 -8.42 -14.93 29.50
C GLU A 221 -9.65 -15.10 28.61
N VAL A 222 -9.68 -14.39 27.46
CA VAL A 222 -10.73 -14.55 26.46
C VAL A 222 -10.70 -15.97 25.86
N SER A 223 -9.50 -16.45 25.50
CA SER A 223 -9.33 -17.78 24.90
C SER A 223 -9.70 -18.93 25.85
N ALA A 224 -9.65 -18.71 27.18
CA ALA A 224 -10.05 -19.70 28.18
C ALA A 224 -11.58 -19.84 28.33
N ALA A 225 -12.36 -18.87 27.85
CA ALA A 225 -13.82 -18.93 27.88
C ALA A 225 -14.34 -20.07 26.97
N LYS A 226 -15.46 -20.66 27.36
CA LYS A 226 -15.97 -21.89 26.73
C LYS A 226 -16.66 -21.60 25.39
N GLY A 227 -15.97 -21.94 24.32
CA GLY A 227 -16.48 -21.81 22.94
C GLY A 227 -16.59 -20.35 22.49
N ARG A 228 -16.94 -20.17 21.22
CA ARG A 228 -17.03 -18.83 20.61
C ARG A 228 -18.03 -17.90 21.33
N GLU A 229 -19.18 -18.44 21.72
CA GLU A 229 -20.20 -17.67 22.42
C GLU A 229 -19.67 -17.12 23.76
N GLY A 230 -19.05 -17.97 24.60
CA GLY A 230 -18.46 -17.51 25.86
C GLY A 230 -17.29 -16.55 25.68
N GLN A 231 -16.52 -16.70 24.58
CA GLN A 231 -15.46 -15.74 24.23
C GLN A 231 -16.04 -14.38 23.87
N ASN A 232 -17.12 -14.36 23.07
CA ASN A 232 -17.81 -13.12 22.70
C ASN A 232 -18.44 -12.44 23.92
N GLU A 233 -19.10 -13.21 24.82
CA GLU A 233 -19.66 -12.67 26.06
C GLU A 233 -18.58 -12.03 26.95
N GLU A 234 -17.38 -12.64 27.04
CA GLU A 234 -16.28 -12.04 27.81
C GLU A 234 -15.76 -10.77 27.16
N LEU A 235 -15.68 -10.69 25.81
CA LEU A 235 -15.31 -9.48 25.08
C LEU A 235 -16.32 -8.35 25.31
N ASP A 236 -17.63 -8.62 25.16
CA ASP A 236 -18.70 -7.65 25.41
C ASP A 236 -18.63 -7.11 26.85
N LYS A 237 -18.41 -7.99 27.83
CA LYS A 237 -18.25 -7.62 29.23
C LYS A 237 -17.03 -6.72 29.44
N LEU A 238 -15.88 -7.05 28.84
CA LEU A 238 -14.68 -6.22 28.90
C LEU A 238 -14.92 -4.85 28.26
N ALA A 239 -15.58 -4.80 27.11
CA ALA A 239 -15.94 -3.54 26.45
C ALA A 239 -16.87 -2.69 27.32
N MET A 240 -17.88 -3.30 27.95
CA MET A 240 -18.77 -2.60 28.87
C MET A 240 -18.02 -2.06 30.12
N LEU A 241 -17.06 -2.80 30.66
CA LEU A 241 -16.20 -2.32 31.75
C LEU A 241 -15.38 -1.09 31.36
N GLN A 242 -14.81 -1.07 30.15
CA GLN A 242 -14.12 0.11 29.66
C GLN A 242 -15.09 1.27 29.41
N GLY A 243 -16.28 1.00 28.89
CA GLY A 243 -17.34 1.99 28.74
C GLY A 243 -17.71 2.67 30.05
N GLN A 244 -17.89 1.90 31.11
CA GLN A 244 -18.17 2.41 32.48
C GLN A 244 -16.99 3.22 33.05
N LYS A 245 -15.76 2.72 32.90
CA LYS A 245 -14.53 3.40 33.34
C LYS A 245 -14.40 4.79 32.73
N HIS A 246 -14.76 4.94 31.45
CA HIS A 246 -14.66 6.18 30.68
C HIS A 246 -15.96 6.99 30.64
N ASN A 247 -17.00 6.61 31.41
CA ASN A 247 -18.30 7.27 31.47
C ASN A 247 -18.96 7.44 30.08
N LEU A 248 -18.90 6.39 29.24
CA LEU A 248 -19.55 6.39 27.96
C LEU A 248 -21.08 6.30 28.08
N ASP A 249 -21.79 6.64 26.99
CA ASP A 249 -23.24 6.41 26.87
C ASP A 249 -23.49 4.89 26.81
N GLU A 250 -23.87 4.32 27.95
CA GLU A 250 -24.05 2.87 28.12
C GLU A 250 -25.12 2.30 27.16
N PRO A 251 -26.34 2.89 27.02
CA PRO A 251 -27.32 2.42 26.04
C PRO A 251 -26.79 2.40 24.63
N LYS A 252 -26.02 3.41 24.21
CA LYS A 252 -25.42 3.49 22.90
C LYS A 252 -24.34 2.43 22.70
N LEU A 253 -23.50 2.20 23.70
CA LEU A 253 -22.48 1.15 23.66
C LEU A 253 -23.12 -0.23 23.56
N GLN A 254 -24.11 -0.55 24.41
CA GLN A 254 -24.85 -1.81 24.38
C GLN A 254 -25.52 -2.05 23.02
N ALA A 255 -26.12 -1.03 22.41
CA ALA A 255 -26.73 -1.14 21.09
C ALA A 255 -25.68 -1.46 20.01
N CYS A 256 -24.50 -0.85 20.08
CA CYS A 256 -23.39 -1.10 19.16
C CYS A 256 -22.87 -2.54 19.31
N LEU A 257 -22.53 -2.97 20.53
CA LEU A 257 -22.05 -4.31 20.83
C LEU A 257 -23.06 -5.38 20.37
N LYS A 258 -24.35 -5.16 20.62
CA LYS A 258 -25.40 -6.09 20.18
C LYS A 258 -25.54 -6.16 18.66
N THR A 259 -25.29 -5.07 17.96
CA THR A 259 -25.42 -5.01 16.48
C THR A 259 -24.30 -5.75 15.81
N GLN A 260 -23.09 -5.72 16.34
CA GLN A 260 -21.89 -6.37 15.81
C GLN A 260 -21.69 -6.12 14.30
N ASP A 261 -21.79 -4.84 13.88
CA ASP A 261 -21.60 -4.47 12.47
C ASP A 261 -20.10 -4.49 12.09
N PRO A 262 -19.64 -5.46 11.31
CA PRO A 262 -18.23 -5.59 10.97
C PRO A 262 -17.80 -4.70 9.78
N LYS A 263 -18.63 -3.77 9.33
CA LYS A 263 -18.40 -3.01 8.08
C LYS A 263 -17.05 -2.29 8.08
N THR A 264 -16.70 -1.60 9.17
CA THR A 264 -15.42 -0.87 9.31
C THR A 264 -14.24 -1.84 9.31
N VAL A 265 -14.37 -2.95 10.04
CA VAL A 265 -13.36 -4.01 10.11
C VAL A 265 -13.14 -4.61 8.73
N ARG A 266 -14.21 -4.97 8.00
CA ARG A 266 -14.13 -5.53 6.63
C ARG A 266 -13.52 -4.56 5.63
N ALA A 267 -13.83 -3.27 5.74
CA ALA A 267 -13.22 -2.25 4.90
C ALA A 267 -11.71 -2.15 5.14
N SER A 268 -11.28 -2.21 6.41
CA SER A 268 -9.86 -2.23 6.79
C SER A 268 -9.14 -3.48 6.26
N MET A 269 -9.74 -4.66 6.36
CA MET A 269 -9.19 -5.90 5.81
C MET A 269 -9.02 -5.82 4.29
N SER A 270 -10.06 -5.38 3.57
CA SER A 270 -10.01 -5.25 2.10
C SER A 270 -8.95 -4.25 1.63
N GLU A 271 -8.74 -3.17 2.38
CA GLU A 271 -7.66 -2.21 2.13
C GLU A 271 -6.30 -2.88 2.37
N GLY A 272 -6.14 -3.61 3.47
CA GLY A 272 -4.94 -4.38 3.77
C GLY A 272 -4.59 -5.38 2.65
N ASP A 273 -5.58 -6.15 2.16
CA ASP A 273 -5.41 -7.07 1.04
C ASP A 273 -4.89 -6.36 -0.21
N ALA A 274 -5.46 -5.19 -0.54
CA ALA A 274 -5.03 -4.38 -1.68
C ALA A 274 -3.59 -3.84 -1.53
N LEU A 275 -3.11 -3.70 -0.29
CA LEU A 275 -1.74 -3.30 0.06
C LEU A 275 -0.79 -4.51 0.22
N GLY A 276 -1.30 -5.72 0.03
CA GLY A 276 -0.54 -6.96 0.17
C GLY A 276 -0.26 -7.34 1.62
N VAL A 277 -1.10 -6.91 2.57
CA VAL A 277 -1.11 -7.45 3.93
C VAL A 277 -1.65 -8.87 3.84
N ASN A 278 -0.91 -9.84 4.37
CA ASN A 278 -1.28 -11.27 4.35
C ASN A 278 -0.97 -11.97 5.68
N ALA A 279 -0.51 -11.22 6.65
CA ALA A 279 -0.21 -11.67 8.00
C ALA A 279 -0.28 -10.50 8.98
N THR A 280 -0.43 -10.79 10.27
CA THR A 280 -0.42 -9.79 11.33
C THR A 280 0.66 -10.09 12.37
N PRO A 281 1.26 -9.06 12.97
CA PRO A 281 1.10 -7.65 12.63
C PRO A 281 1.77 -7.30 11.30
N THR A 282 1.26 -6.27 10.59
CA THR A 282 1.99 -5.64 9.47
C THR A 282 2.01 -4.14 9.71
N LEU A 283 3.20 -3.53 9.71
CA LEU A 283 3.36 -2.10 9.90
C LEU A 283 3.69 -1.41 8.57
N PHE A 284 3.19 -0.17 8.43
CA PHE A 284 3.65 0.76 7.40
C PHE A 284 4.22 2.01 8.06
N VAL A 285 5.53 2.21 7.95
CA VAL A 285 6.22 3.40 8.46
C VAL A 285 6.37 4.40 7.32
N ASN A 286 5.55 5.45 7.29
CA ASN A 286 5.43 6.36 6.15
C ASN A 286 5.34 5.62 4.80
N GLY A 287 4.69 4.44 4.77
CA GLY A 287 4.53 3.61 3.57
C GLY A 287 5.56 2.50 3.39
N GLN A 288 6.67 2.52 4.13
CA GLN A 288 7.60 1.39 4.16
C GLN A 288 6.97 0.23 4.94
N LYS A 289 6.72 -0.89 4.27
CA LYS A 289 6.12 -2.08 4.85
C LYS A 289 7.13 -2.89 5.68
N LEU A 290 6.71 -3.32 6.86
CA LEU A 290 7.40 -4.28 7.72
C LEU A 290 6.42 -5.43 8.03
N ASP A 291 6.77 -6.64 7.63
CA ASP A 291 5.90 -7.81 7.78
C ASP A 291 6.22 -8.60 9.06
N GLY A 292 5.20 -8.91 9.84
CA GLY A 292 5.31 -9.70 11.06
C GLY A 292 5.82 -8.93 12.28
N ALA A 293 5.96 -9.64 13.40
CA ALA A 293 6.51 -9.09 14.64
C ALA A 293 8.03 -8.97 14.55
N VAL A 294 8.49 -7.98 13.78
CA VAL A 294 9.92 -7.68 13.62
C VAL A 294 10.55 -7.17 14.92
N PRO A 295 11.89 -7.32 15.11
CA PRO A 295 12.58 -6.77 16.27
C PRO A 295 12.42 -5.25 16.41
N ALA A 296 12.45 -4.76 17.66
CA ALA A 296 12.34 -3.32 17.96
C ALA A 296 13.38 -2.47 17.21
N GLU A 297 14.57 -3.00 16.99
CA GLU A 297 15.65 -2.33 16.25
C GLU A 297 15.29 -2.10 14.79
N GLU A 298 14.54 -3.00 14.19
CA GLU A 298 14.08 -2.85 12.80
C GLU A 298 12.99 -1.79 12.69
N VAL A 299 12.06 -1.76 13.65
CA VAL A 299 11.04 -0.69 13.75
C VAL A 299 11.73 0.67 13.93
N ARG A 300 12.71 0.77 14.85
CA ARG A 300 13.52 1.99 15.07
C ARG A 300 14.20 2.42 13.78
N ALA A 301 14.88 1.51 13.12
CA ALA A 301 15.60 1.81 11.89
C ALA A 301 14.66 2.35 10.77
N ALA A 302 13.43 1.84 10.69
CA ALA A 302 12.43 2.34 9.75
C ALA A 302 11.93 3.74 10.14
N ILE A 303 11.63 3.97 11.42
CA ILE A 303 11.20 5.29 11.92
C ILE A 303 12.32 6.32 11.74
N ASP A 304 13.56 5.96 12.06
CA ASP A 304 14.73 6.86 11.91
C ASP A 304 14.96 7.28 10.47
N ARG A 305 14.80 6.34 9.52
CA ARG A 305 14.86 6.67 8.09
C ARG A 305 13.75 7.65 7.73
N ALA A 306 12.51 7.34 8.09
CA ALA A 306 11.36 8.19 7.80
C ALA A 306 11.50 9.60 8.42
N LEU A 307 12.05 9.71 9.63
CA LEU A 307 12.36 11.00 10.26
C LEU A 307 13.40 11.79 9.48
N LYS A 308 14.50 11.14 9.09
CA LYS A 308 15.56 11.77 8.27
C LYS A 308 15.02 12.26 6.93
N ASP A 309 14.23 11.44 6.26
CA ASP A 309 13.58 11.79 4.99
C ASP A 309 12.62 12.97 5.15
N ALA A 310 11.97 13.09 6.31
CA ALA A 310 11.10 14.22 6.67
C ALA A 310 11.87 15.45 7.22
N GLY A 311 13.21 15.41 7.27
CA GLY A 311 14.05 16.49 7.80
C GLY A 311 13.99 16.65 9.32
N VAL A 312 13.62 15.60 10.06
CA VAL A 312 13.52 15.56 11.53
C VAL A 312 14.65 14.69 12.09
N ALA A 313 15.36 15.20 13.11
CA ALA A 313 16.39 14.41 13.77
C ALA A 313 15.77 13.27 14.58
N PRO A 314 16.22 12.00 14.41
CA PRO A 314 15.87 10.91 15.30
C PRO A 314 16.32 11.19 16.74
N PRO A 315 15.71 10.55 17.74
CA PRO A 315 16.21 10.61 19.10
C PRO A 315 17.59 9.92 19.21
N ASP A 316 18.39 10.32 20.20
CA ASP A 316 19.63 9.62 20.52
C ASP A 316 19.29 8.26 21.13
N HIS A 317 19.51 7.19 20.38
CA HIS A 317 19.36 5.83 20.88
C HIS A 317 20.58 5.49 21.74
N LYS A 318 20.36 5.08 23.00
CA LYS A 318 21.41 4.37 23.73
C LYS A 318 21.73 3.11 22.95
N PRO A 319 23.01 2.84 22.62
CA PRO A 319 23.36 1.60 21.93
C PRO A 319 22.78 0.43 22.75
N ALA A 320 21.98 -0.42 22.08
CA ALA A 320 21.53 -1.65 22.69
C ALA A 320 22.80 -2.36 23.20
N SER A 321 22.86 -2.65 24.48
CA SER A 321 23.94 -3.47 25.04
C SER A 321 24.04 -4.71 24.17
N ALA A 322 25.22 -4.94 23.58
CA ALA A 322 25.49 -5.99 22.61
C ALA A 322 24.99 -7.34 23.14
N GLY A 323 23.73 -7.66 22.88
CA GLY A 323 23.06 -8.89 23.26
C GLY A 323 23.40 -9.96 22.23
N VAL A 324 24.17 -10.93 22.71
CA VAL A 324 24.30 -12.31 22.23
C VAL A 324 24.17 -12.48 20.71
N LYS A 325 25.32 -12.60 20.04
CA LYS A 325 25.39 -13.17 18.70
C LYS A 325 24.77 -14.57 18.74
N VAL A 326 23.55 -14.70 18.20
CA VAL A 326 22.99 -16.01 17.90
C VAL A 326 23.86 -16.62 16.80
N PRO A 327 24.49 -17.80 17.03
CA PRO A 327 25.27 -18.47 15.99
C PRO A 327 24.33 -18.82 14.84
N MET A 328 24.62 -18.36 13.62
CA MET A 328 23.96 -18.86 12.42
C MET A 328 24.19 -20.37 12.34
N ALA A 329 23.12 -21.16 12.36
CA ALA A 329 23.20 -22.59 12.09
C ALA A 329 23.77 -22.77 10.67
N ALA A 330 24.81 -23.56 10.57
CA ALA A 330 25.41 -23.94 9.30
C ALA A 330 24.39 -24.74 8.46
N PRO A 331 24.34 -24.56 7.12
CA PRO A 331 23.48 -25.37 6.28
C PRO A 331 23.86 -26.85 6.38
N SER A 332 22.90 -27.69 6.72
CA SER A 332 23.04 -29.14 6.65
C SER A 332 23.28 -29.59 5.20
N LYS A 333 24.32 -30.41 5.00
CA LYS A 333 24.65 -31.03 3.72
C LYS A 333 23.58 -32.02 3.26
#